data_4adf22cb17b0a44ddf358f8beafaa3f6
#
_entry.id   4adf22cb17b0a44ddf358f8beafaa3f6
#
_cell.length_a   1.000
_cell.length_b   1.000
_cell.length_c   1.000
_cell.angle_alpha   90.00
_cell.angle_beta   90.00
_cell.angle_gamma   90.00
#
_symmetry.space_group_name_H-M   'P 1'
#
loop_
_entity.id
_entity.type
_entity.pdbx_description
1 polymer ?
#
loop_
_entity_poly.entity_id
_entity_poly.type
_entity_poly.pdbx_seq_one_letter_code
_entity_poly.pdbx_strand_id
1 'polypeptide(L)'
;MRILGIDPGLRTTGFGLIDTRGDAMRYVASGVIRSGEGQLPERLGRLHQGIIELVKEYRPTVAVCEIVFVNVNPKSTLLLGQARGAAIGAMVSTGLPVHEYTALQIKQAVVGYG
;
A
#
# COMPACT_ATOMS: atom_id res chain seq x y z
N MET A 1 -1.23 -8.36 -16.11
CA MET A 1 -1.83 -8.05 -14.78
C MET A 1 -1.18 -6.80 -14.23
N ARG A 2 -1.96 -5.87 -13.71
CA ARG A 2 -1.42 -4.67 -13.07
C ARG A 2 -1.51 -4.79 -11.55
N ILE A 3 -0.39 -4.63 -10.87
CA ILE A 3 -0.27 -4.82 -9.44
C ILE A 3 0.03 -3.48 -8.77
N LEU A 4 -0.77 -3.12 -7.77
CA LEU A 4 -0.54 -1.97 -6.92
C LEU A 4 0.11 -2.42 -5.62
N GLY A 5 1.30 -1.91 -5.32
CA GLY A 5 1.96 -2.12 -4.02
C GLY A 5 1.77 -0.89 -3.15
N ILE A 6 1.40 -1.09 -1.89
CA ILE A 6 1.22 -0.01 -0.91
C ILE A 6 2.08 -0.27 0.31
N ASP A 7 2.82 0.76 0.71
CA ASP A 7 3.59 0.78 1.95
C ASP A 7 3.04 1.89 2.85
N PRO A 8 2.10 1.58 3.75
CA PRO A 8 1.45 2.58 4.59
C PRO A 8 2.42 3.21 5.58
N GLY A 9 2.31 4.52 5.74
CA GLY A 9 3.10 5.28 6.71
C GLY A 9 2.26 6.36 7.38
N LEU A 10 2.81 6.90 8.47
CA LEU A 10 2.11 7.92 9.27
C LEU A 10 2.00 9.27 8.55
N ARG A 11 3.02 9.66 7.81
CA ARG A 11 3.08 10.95 7.11
C ARG A 11 2.99 10.79 5.61
N THR A 12 3.61 9.75 5.10
CA THR A 12 3.60 9.43 3.69
C THR A 12 3.33 7.95 3.51
N THR A 13 2.54 7.62 2.51
CA THR A 13 2.30 6.25 2.09
C THR A 13 2.93 6.06 0.73
N GLY A 14 3.87 5.13 0.64
CA GLY A 14 4.52 4.80 -0.62
C GLY A 14 3.63 3.93 -1.49
N PHE A 15 3.70 4.13 -2.81
CA PHE A 15 3.01 3.26 -3.74
C PHE A 15 3.89 2.96 -4.96
N GLY A 16 3.64 1.82 -5.55
CA GLY A 16 4.24 1.42 -6.82
C GLY A 16 3.26 0.61 -7.64
N LEU A 17 3.36 0.75 -8.94
CA LEU A 17 2.55 -0.02 -9.89
C LEU A 17 3.47 -0.68 -10.91
N ILE A 18 3.24 -1.95 -11.14
CA ILE A 18 3.93 -2.72 -12.17
C ILE A 18 2.91 -3.46 -13.02
N ASP A 19 3.26 -3.67 -14.26
CA ASP A 19 2.54 -4.60 -15.13
C ASP A 19 3.35 -5.88 -15.25
N THR A 20 2.67 -7.02 -15.15
CA THR A 20 3.28 -8.33 -15.35
C THR A 20 2.64 -9.02 -16.54
N ARG A 21 3.46 -9.69 -17.33
CA ARG A 21 3.02 -10.50 -18.46
C ARG A 21 3.95 -11.71 -18.58
N GLY A 22 3.48 -12.86 -18.11
CA GLY A 22 4.36 -14.01 -17.96
C GLY A 22 5.47 -13.70 -16.94
N ASP A 23 6.72 -13.87 -17.34
CA ASP A 23 7.89 -13.58 -16.50
C ASP A 23 8.36 -12.13 -16.63
N ALA A 24 7.77 -11.36 -17.54
CA ALA A 24 8.16 -9.97 -17.75
C ALA A 24 7.46 -9.05 -16.76
N MET A 25 8.22 -8.09 -16.22
CA MET A 25 7.70 -7.04 -15.36
C MET A 25 8.05 -5.68 -15.93
N ARG A 26 7.09 -4.77 -15.94
CA ARG A 26 7.29 -3.42 -16.43
C ARG A 26 6.85 -2.40 -15.38
N TYR A 27 7.72 -1.44 -15.11
CA TYR A 27 7.40 -0.31 -14.25
C TYR A 27 6.31 0.55 -14.90
N VAL A 28 5.31 0.93 -14.11
CA VAL A 28 4.24 1.84 -14.56
C VAL A 28 4.37 3.18 -13.88
N ALA A 29 4.36 3.21 -12.56
CA ALA A 29 4.42 4.45 -11.80
C ALA A 29 4.83 4.15 -10.35
N SER A 30 5.32 5.17 -9.66
CA SER A 30 5.55 5.12 -8.22
C SER A 30 5.52 6.52 -7.64
N GLY A 31 5.35 6.63 -6.35
CA GLY A 31 5.34 7.90 -5.66
C GLY A 31 4.89 7.76 -4.22
N VAL A 32 4.44 8.85 -3.65
CA VAL A 32 3.93 8.89 -2.28
C VAL A 32 2.61 9.63 -2.23
N ILE A 33 1.76 9.20 -1.29
CA ILE A 33 0.56 9.93 -0.89
C ILE A 33 0.90 10.60 0.43
N ARG A 34 0.76 11.92 0.50
CA ARG A 34 1.01 12.69 1.72
C ARG A 34 -0.30 12.88 2.46
N SER A 35 -0.34 12.45 3.72
CA SER A 35 -1.53 12.63 4.56
C SER A 35 -1.67 14.05 5.11
N GLY A 36 -0.63 14.86 4.96
CA GLY A 36 -0.67 16.27 5.35
C GLY A 36 -0.67 16.50 6.86
N GLU A 37 -1.03 17.72 7.24
CA GLU A 37 -1.17 18.11 8.64
C GLU A 37 -2.63 18.11 9.05
N GLY A 38 -2.88 18.27 10.34
CA GLY A 38 -4.22 18.33 10.91
C GLY A 38 -4.49 17.17 11.84
N GLN A 39 -5.74 17.01 12.20
CA GLN A 39 -6.18 15.95 13.09
C GLN A 39 -6.13 14.59 12.39
N LEU A 40 -5.99 13.53 13.17
CA LEU A 40 -5.86 12.19 12.63
C LEU A 40 -6.98 11.79 11.66
N PRO A 41 -8.28 12.04 11.97
CA PRO A 41 -9.33 11.69 11.02
C PRO A 41 -9.19 12.34 9.65
N GLU A 42 -8.80 13.62 9.61
CA GLU A 42 -8.55 14.33 8.35
C GLU A 42 -7.41 13.72 7.56
N ARG A 43 -6.34 13.36 8.27
CA ARG A 43 -5.17 12.75 7.66
C ARG A 43 -5.48 11.37 7.08
N LEU A 44 -6.24 10.56 7.82
CA LEU A 44 -6.70 9.26 7.35
C LEU A 44 -7.62 9.39 6.14
N GLY A 45 -8.47 10.42 6.14
CA GLY A 45 -9.35 10.71 5.00
C GLY A 45 -8.59 11.06 3.74
N ARG A 46 -7.49 11.86 3.85
CA ARG A 46 -6.64 12.18 2.69
C ARG A 46 -5.93 10.94 2.15
N LEU A 47 -5.43 10.09 3.04
CA LEU A 47 -4.82 8.84 2.63
C LEU A 47 -5.83 7.94 1.89
N HIS A 48 -7.01 7.78 2.46
CA HIS A 48 -8.09 7.00 1.86
C HIS A 48 -8.43 7.53 0.46
N GLN A 49 -8.65 8.83 0.36
CA GLN A 49 -8.99 9.48 -0.92
C GLN A 49 -7.87 9.34 -1.94
N GLY A 50 -6.62 9.51 -1.51
CA GLY A 50 -5.46 9.37 -2.39
C GLY A 50 -5.37 7.97 -3.00
N ILE A 51 -5.66 6.94 -2.22
CA ILE A 51 -5.67 5.56 -2.72
C ILE A 51 -6.83 5.34 -3.70
N ILE A 52 -8.02 5.85 -3.40
CA ILE A 52 -9.16 5.77 -4.33
C ILE A 52 -8.79 6.39 -5.68
N GLU A 53 -8.13 7.53 -5.66
CA GLU A 53 -7.69 8.21 -6.90
C GLU A 53 -6.66 7.39 -7.68
N LEU A 54 -5.70 6.75 -6.98
CA LEU A 54 -4.73 5.86 -7.63
C LEU A 54 -5.42 4.70 -8.34
N VAL A 55 -6.37 4.06 -7.66
CA VAL A 55 -7.10 2.92 -8.24
C VAL A 55 -7.90 3.36 -9.45
N LYS A 56 -8.53 4.52 -9.41
CA LYS A 56 -9.27 5.06 -10.56
C LYS A 56 -8.35 5.38 -11.73
N GLU A 57 -7.20 5.98 -11.46
CA GLU A 57 -6.27 6.41 -12.50
C GLU A 57 -5.58 5.25 -13.19
N TYR A 58 -5.05 4.32 -12.41
CA TYR A 58 -4.21 3.24 -12.94
C TYR A 58 -4.93 1.93 -13.14
N ARG A 59 -6.08 1.73 -12.53
CA ARG A 59 -6.92 0.53 -12.66
C ARG A 59 -6.17 -0.78 -12.43
N PRO A 60 -5.52 -0.94 -11.27
CA PRO A 60 -4.86 -2.21 -10.96
C PRO A 60 -5.89 -3.35 -10.83
N THR A 61 -5.43 -4.57 -11.02
CA THR A 61 -6.27 -5.77 -10.89
C THR A 61 -6.10 -6.43 -9.53
N VAL A 62 -5.02 -6.12 -8.81
CA VAL A 62 -4.73 -6.67 -7.49
C VAL A 62 -3.84 -5.68 -6.75
N ALA A 63 -3.93 -5.68 -5.42
CA ALA A 63 -3.04 -4.90 -4.57
C ALA A 63 -2.31 -5.79 -3.58
N VAL A 64 -1.11 -5.38 -3.23
CA VAL A 64 -0.30 -6.02 -2.20
C VAL A 64 0.13 -4.99 -1.16
N CYS A 65 0.17 -5.41 0.10
CA CYS A 65 0.55 -4.57 1.21
C CYS A 65 1.48 -5.37 2.13
N GLU A 66 2.61 -4.79 2.51
CA GLU A 66 3.53 -5.44 3.44
C GLU A 66 2.96 -5.42 4.85
N ILE A 67 3.09 -6.53 5.57
CA ILE A 67 2.78 -6.60 6.99
C ILE A 67 4.02 -6.16 7.75
N VAL A 68 3.90 -5.10 8.55
CA VAL A 68 4.99 -4.56 9.34
C VAL A 68 4.71 -4.79 10.82
N PHE A 69 5.68 -5.41 11.51
CA PHE A 69 5.63 -5.58 12.96
C PHE A 69 6.58 -4.59 13.59
N VAL A 70 6.02 -3.57 14.29
CA VAL A 70 6.80 -2.54 14.95
C VAL A 70 6.63 -2.67 16.45
N ASN A 71 7.73 -2.95 17.17
CA ASN A 71 7.70 -3.20 18.61
C ASN A 71 8.27 -2.04 19.45
N VAL A 72 8.66 -0.92 18.83
CA VAL A 72 9.51 0.07 19.49
C VAL A 72 8.70 1.09 20.30
N ASN A 73 7.52 1.48 19.84
CA ASN A 73 6.70 2.49 20.49
C ASN A 73 5.21 2.17 20.29
N PRO A 74 4.47 1.88 21.39
CA PRO A 74 3.05 1.52 21.27
C PRO A 74 2.19 2.58 20.59
N LYS A 75 2.46 3.87 20.84
CA LYS A 75 1.71 4.96 20.23
C LYS A 75 1.94 5.01 18.70
N SER A 76 3.19 4.94 18.28
CA SER A 76 3.53 4.93 16.86
C SER A 76 2.98 3.69 16.16
N THR A 77 3.02 2.54 16.82
CA THR A 77 2.47 1.29 16.30
C THR A 77 0.96 1.40 16.11
N LEU A 78 0.25 2.00 17.07
CA LEU A 78 -1.18 2.22 16.96
C LEU A 78 -1.53 3.14 15.80
N LEU A 79 -0.83 4.26 15.67
CA LEU A 79 -1.05 5.23 14.59
C LEU A 79 -0.76 4.62 13.22
N LEU A 80 0.32 3.85 13.11
CA LEU A 80 0.65 3.14 11.89
C LEU A 80 -0.44 2.12 11.53
N GLY A 81 -0.96 1.42 12.53
CA GLY A 81 -2.07 0.47 12.35
C GLY A 81 -3.33 1.14 11.80
N GLN A 82 -3.62 2.36 12.27
CA GLN A 82 -4.75 3.13 11.76
C GLN A 82 -4.54 3.57 10.31
N ALA A 83 -3.35 4.06 9.98
CA ALA A 83 -3.01 4.42 8.60
C ALA A 83 -3.10 3.19 7.67
N ARG A 84 -2.59 2.06 8.14
CA ARG A 84 -2.64 0.80 7.41
C ARG A 84 -4.09 0.36 7.18
N GLY A 85 -4.93 0.44 8.21
CA GLY A 85 -6.35 0.10 8.10
C GLY A 85 -7.08 1.00 7.11
N ALA A 86 -6.80 2.30 7.12
CA ALA A 86 -7.38 3.24 6.18
C ALA A 86 -6.96 2.90 4.73
N ALA A 87 -5.69 2.56 4.52
CA ALA A 87 -5.17 2.20 3.20
C ALA A 87 -5.83 0.92 2.67
N ILE A 88 -5.87 -0.13 3.48
CA ILE A 88 -6.47 -1.41 3.09
C ILE A 88 -7.97 -1.23 2.86
N GLY A 89 -8.66 -0.52 3.75
CA GLY A 89 -10.09 -0.24 3.60
C GLY A 89 -10.40 0.51 2.31
N ALA A 90 -9.57 1.47 1.94
CA ALA A 90 -9.73 2.22 0.69
C ALA A 90 -9.62 1.28 -0.52
N MET A 91 -8.62 0.41 -0.54
CA MET A 91 -8.44 -0.54 -1.64
C MET A 91 -9.59 -1.54 -1.72
N VAL A 92 -10.00 -2.09 -0.59
CA VAL A 92 -11.12 -3.04 -0.53
C VAL A 92 -12.42 -2.39 -0.98
N SER A 93 -12.65 -1.12 -0.64
CA SER A 93 -13.87 -0.39 -1.01
C SER A 93 -14.04 -0.22 -2.52
N THR A 94 -12.95 -0.29 -3.28
CA THR A 94 -12.99 -0.22 -4.74
C THR A 94 -13.28 -1.58 -5.40
N GLY A 95 -13.40 -2.65 -4.61
CA GLY A 95 -13.56 -4.00 -5.11
C GLY A 95 -12.25 -4.69 -5.46
N LEU A 96 -11.12 -4.06 -5.16
CA LEU A 96 -9.80 -4.58 -5.48
C LEU A 96 -9.40 -5.71 -4.52
N PRO A 97 -9.00 -6.90 -5.02
CA PRO A 97 -8.41 -7.92 -4.15
C PRO A 97 -7.11 -7.42 -3.53
N VAL A 98 -6.98 -7.58 -2.22
CA VAL A 98 -5.81 -7.11 -1.47
C VAL A 98 -5.16 -8.30 -0.77
N HIS A 99 -3.85 -8.45 -0.96
CA HIS A 99 -3.05 -9.49 -0.32
C HIS A 99 -1.99 -8.87 0.58
N GLU A 100 -1.74 -9.50 1.71
CA GLU A 100 -0.75 -9.04 2.67
C GLU A 100 0.40 -10.03 2.73
N TYR A 101 1.63 -9.51 2.76
CA TYR A 101 2.85 -10.33 2.83
C TYR A 101 3.81 -9.75 3.84
N THR A 102 4.50 -10.62 4.59
CA THR A 102 5.62 -10.20 5.43
C THR A 102 6.83 -9.88 4.57
N ALA A 103 7.78 -9.11 5.13
CA ALA A 103 9.05 -8.84 4.46
C ALA A 103 9.78 -10.13 4.11
N LEU A 104 9.73 -11.14 4.99
CA LEU A 104 10.35 -12.43 4.75
C LEU A 104 9.71 -13.16 3.56
N GLN A 105 8.37 -13.14 3.47
CA GLN A 105 7.66 -13.75 2.34
C GLN A 105 8.02 -13.08 1.02
N ILE A 106 8.14 -11.75 1.03
CA ILE A 106 8.57 -10.98 -0.15
C ILE A 106 9.98 -11.39 -0.56
N LYS A 107 10.91 -11.47 0.40
CA LYS A 107 12.29 -11.90 0.13
C LYS A 107 12.35 -13.31 -0.45
N GLN A 108 11.57 -14.24 0.11
CA GLN A 108 11.53 -15.61 -0.37
C GLN A 108 11.02 -15.69 -1.82
N ALA A 109 10.00 -14.90 -2.14
CA ALA A 109 9.48 -14.84 -3.51
C ALA A 109 10.52 -14.30 -4.48
N VAL A 110 11.27 -13.25 -4.11
CA VAL A 110 12.30 -12.65 -4.95
C VAL A 110 13.48 -13.61 -5.17
N VAL A 111 13.96 -14.27 -4.08
CA VAL A 111 15.07 -15.23 -4.17
C VAL A 111 14.67 -16.46 -4.98
N GLY A 112 13.40 -16.87 -4.92
CA GLY A 112 12.89 -17.98 -5.71
C GLY A 112 12.95 -17.75 -7.22
N TYR A 113 13.07 -16.51 -7.66
CA TYR A 113 13.21 -16.15 -9.08
C TYR A 113 14.65 -15.83 -9.48
N GLY A 114 15.53 -15.75 -8.50
CA GLY A 114 16.94 -15.49 -8.75
C GLY A 114 17.73 -16.76 -8.98
#